data_09a63480337baf864714754380111d43
#
_entry.id   09a63480337baf864714754380111d43
#
_cell.length_a   1.000
_cell.length_b   1.000
_cell.length_c   1.000
_cell.angle_alpha   90.00
_cell.angle_beta   90.00
_cell.angle_gamma   90.00
#
_symmetry.space_group_name_H-M   'P 1'
#
loop_
_entity.id
_entity.type
_entity.pdbx_description
1 polymer ?
#
loop_
_entity_poly.entity_id
_entity_poly.type
_entity_poly.pdbx_seq_one_letter_code
_entity_poly.pdbx_strand_id
1 'polypeptide(L)'
;GLERGLQMLADVREKYHLPLLTDIHESWQAKAAGEVVDVLQIPAFLCRQTDLLVEAARTGRTVNIKKAQFLSGEDMRYPVEKCREAGAKEVWLTERGNSFGYNNLVVDFRNLPAMSQYADRVVMDCTHSVQRRKDWRRPSVCADDGVGGKGIRSTGIFLRDASRPGPCPQRRTEHALSERPRRSGEESA
;
A
#
# COMPACT_ATOMS: atom_id res chain seq x y z
N GLY A 1 18.67 9.28 12.39
CA GLY A 1 19.18 9.60 11.06
C GLY A 1 19.12 8.38 10.14
N LEU A 2 19.44 8.55 8.88
CA LEU A 2 19.34 7.54 7.83
C LEU A 2 20.11 6.26 8.19
N GLU A 3 21.39 6.38 8.54
CA GLU A 3 22.27 5.25 8.86
C GLU A 3 21.70 4.35 9.94
N ARG A 4 21.23 4.94 11.04
CA ARG A 4 20.62 4.16 12.12
C ARG A 4 19.33 3.47 11.69
N GLY A 5 18.52 4.14 10.85
CA GLY A 5 17.29 3.55 10.31
C GLY A 5 17.59 2.36 9.39
N LEU A 6 18.58 2.49 8.53
CA LEU A 6 19.01 1.42 7.64
C LEU A 6 19.62 0.24 8.42
N GLN A 7 20.41 0.49 9.48
CA GLN A 7 20.92 -0.56 10.34
C GLN A 7 19.78 -1.34 11.01
N MET A 8 18.76 -0.66 11.53
CA MET A 8 17.59 -1.34 12.13
C MET A 8 16.85 -2.21 11.10
N LEU A 9 16.74 -1.76 9.85
CA LEU A 9 16.16 -2.56 8.78
C LEU A 9 17.02 -3.78 8.45
N ALA A 10 18.34 -3.62 8.40
CA ALA A 10 19.28 -4.73 8.21
C ALA A 10 19.15 -5.79 9.31
N ASP A 11 19.07 -5.36 10.57
CA ASP A 11 18.88 -6.25 11.73
C ASP A 11 17.55 -7.02 11.64
N VAL A 12 16.48 -6.36 11.18
CA VAL A 12 15.18 -7.01 10.94
C VAL A 12 15.27 -8.05 9.81
N ARG A 13 15.95 -7.70 8.73
CA ARG A 13 16.17 -8.63 7.60
C ARG A 13 16.92 -9.88 8.05
N GLU A 14 18.00 -9.70 8.78
CA GLU A 14 18.81 -10.81 9.30
C GLU A 14 18.00 -11.70 10.25
N LYS A 15 17.23 -11.08 11.15
CA LYS A 15 16.47 -11.81 12.17
C LYS A 15 15.28 -12.59 11.61
N TYR A 16 14.57 -12.04 10.64
CA TYR A 16 13.28 -12.58 10.18
C TYR A 16 13.32 -13.15 8.77
N HIS A 17 14.39 -12.93 8.01
CA HIS A 17 14.55 -13.39 6.62
C HIS A 17 13.40 -12.99 5.70
N LEU A 18 12.84 -11.79 5.91
CA LEU A 18 11.74 -11.26 5.12
C LEU A 18 12.23 -10.20 4.12
N PRO A 19 11.59 -10.10 2.94
CA PRO A 19 11.84 -8.98 2.05
C PRO A 19 11.41 -7.66 2.71
N LEU A 20 12.19 -6.61 2.49
CA LEU A 20 11.97 -5.31 3.10
C LEU A 20 11.57 -4.26 2.06
N LEU A 21 10.67 -3.38 2.49
CA LEU A 21 10.27 -2.18 1.76
C LEU A 21 10.46 -0.96 2.66
N THR A 22 11.00 0.13 2.11
CA THR A 22 11.09 1.41 2.82
C THR A 22 10.80 2.59 1.91
N ASP A 23 10.26 3.68 2.48
CA ASP A 23 10.13 4.97 1.80
C ASP A 23 11.49 5.65 1.65
N ILE A 24 11.69 6.32 0.50
CA ILE A 24 12.74 7.32 0.29
C ILE A 24 12.09 8.66 -0.07
N HIS A 25 12.67 9.76 0.38
CA HIS A 25 12.12 11.11 0.20
C HIS A 25 13.04 12.03 -0.61
N GLU A 26 14.32 11.69 -0.68
CA GLU A 26 15.36 12.44 -1.38
C GLU A 26 16.15 11.49 -2.29
N SER A 27 16.56 11.98 -3.46
CA SER A 27 17.27 11.15 -4.45
C SER A 27 18.57 10.55 -3.92
N TRP A 28 19.31 11.27 -3.09
CA TRP A 28 20.55 10.79 -2.48
C TRP A 28 20.39 9.61 -1.51
N GLN A 29 19.17 9.38 -1.00
CA GLN A 29 18.87 8.24 -0.10
C GLN A 29 18.77 6.92 -0.87
N ALA A 30 18.46 6.97 -2.17
CA ALA A 30 18.12 5.80 -2.97
C ALA A 30 19.23 4.74 -2.94
N LYS A 31 20.47 5.14 -3.15
CA LYS A 31 21.61 4.23 -3.18
C LYS A 31 21.78 3.48 -1.85
N ALA A 32 21.88 4.20 -0.74
CA ALA A 32 22.10 3.61 0.57
C ALA A 32 20.92 2.72 1.00
N ALA A 33 19.68 3.16 0.74
CA ALA A 33 18.50 2.35 1.04
C ALA A 33 18.44 1.09 0.17
N GLY A 34 18.79 1.19 -1.12
CA GLY A 34 18.81 0.06 -2.04
C GLY A 34 19.83 -1.04 -1.69
N GLU A 35 20.87 -0.74 -0.91
CA GLU A 35 21.80 -1.74 -0.39
C GLU A 35 21.17 -2.63 0.70
N VAL A 36 20.15 -2.10 1.40
CA VAL A 36 19.54 -2.76 2.57
C VAL A 36 18.19 -3.39 2.25
N VAL A 37 17.35 -2.74 1.41
CA VAL A 37 15.99 -3.20 1.15
C VAL A 37 15.80 -3.80 -0.23
N ASP A 38 14.71 -4.53 -0.41
CA ASP A 38 14.36 -5.17 -1.69
C ASP A 38 13.48 -4.26 -2.55
N VAL A 39 12.68 -3.40 -1.91
CA VAL A 39 11.76 -2.48 -2.57
C VAL A 39 11.95 -1.07 -2.04
N LEU A 40 12.18 -0.13 -2.95
CA LEU A 40 12.17 1.30 -2.66
C LEU A 40 10.80 1.88 -2.94
N GLN A 41 10.18 2.49 -1.94
CA GLN A 41 8.87 3.12 -2.08
C GLN A 41 9.00 4.62 -2.30
N ILE A 42 8.28 5.11 -3.30
CA ILE A 42 8.14 6.54 -3.58
C ILE A 42 6.82 7.01 -2.95
N PRO A 43 6.87 7.96 -1.99
CA PRO A 43 5.67 8.52 -1.38
C PRO A 43 4.72 9.16 -2.39
N ALA A 44 3.42 9.15 -2.08
CA ALA A 44 2.38 9.60 -3.00
C ALA A 44 2.59 11.05 -3.49
N PHE A 45 2.95 11.97 -2.59
CA PHE A 45 3.19 13.36 -2.98
C PHE A 45 4.42 13.56 -3.85
N LEU A 46 5.36 12.61 -3.85
CA LEU A 46 6.61 12.66 -4.60
C LEU A 46 6.58 11.81 -5.88
N CYS A 47 5.45 11.19 -6.21
CA CYS A 47 5.36 10.26 -7.33
C CYS A 47 5.66 10.86 -8.70
N ARG A 48 5.68 12.20 -8.83
CA ARG A 48 6.03 12.91 -10.05
C ARG A 48 7.47 13.45 -10.07
N GLN A 49 8.21 13.32 -8.98
CA GLN A 49 9.56 13.86 -8.84
C GLN A 49 10.55 13.02 -9.63
N THR A 50 11.01 13.56 -10.75
CA THR A 50 11.77 12.80 -11.76
C THR A 50 13.10 12.32 -11.24
N ASP A 51 13.86 13.16 -10.53
CA ASP A 51 15.17 12.81 -9.98
C ASP A 51 15.08 11.68 -8.95
N LEU A 52 14.06 11.70 -8.08
CA LEU A 52 13.81 10.64 -7.10
C LEU A 52 13.47 9.31 -7.77
N LEU A 53 12.60 9.33 -8.79
CA LEU A 53 12.22 8.15 -9.56
C LEU A 53 13.42 7.54 -10.31
N VAL A 54 14.22 8.39 -10.96
CA VAL A 54 15.41 7.97 -11.71
C VAL A 54 16.46 7.36 -10.80
N GLU A 55 16.77 7.99 -9.67
CA GLU A 55 17.77 7.45 -8.73
C GLU A 55 17.28 6.16 -8.07
N ALA A 56 15.99 6.04 -7.73
CA ALA A 56 15.41 4.78 -7.25
C ALA A 56 15.55 3.65 -8.29
N ALA A 57 15.22 3.94 -9.55
CA ALA A 57 15.34 2.98 -10.67
C ALA A 57 16.78 2.50 -10.89
N ARG A 58 17.75 3.42 -10.81
CA ARG A 58 19.18 3.11 -10.98
C ARG A 58 19.78 2.18 -9.93
N THR A 59 19.11 2.01 -8.79
CA THR A 59 19.56 1.05 -7.77
C THR A 59 19.41 -0.41 -8.21
N GLY A 60 18.60 -0.68 -9.24
CA GLY A 60 18.24 -2.02 -9.69
C GLY A 60 17.28 -2.76 -8.76
N ARG A 61 16.78 -2.09 -7.72
CA ARG A 61 15.73 -2.62 -6.83
C ARG A 61 14.35 -2.42 -7.45
N THR A 62 13.37 -3.16 -6.95
CA THR A 62 11.96 -2.91 -7.29
C THR A 62 11.56 -1.52 -6.80
N VAL A 63 10.91 -0.74 -7.66
CA VAL A 63 10.41 0.59 -7.32
C VAL A 63 8.90 0.52 -7.15
N ASN A 64 8.41 0.78 -5.94
CA ASN A 64 6.98 0.90 -5.66
C ASN A 64 6.56 2.37 -5.60
N ILE A 65 5.67 2.79 -6.49
CA ILE A 65 5.24 4.19 -6.58
C ILE A 65 3.81 4.30 -6.04
N LYS A 66 3.64 5.05 -4.97
CA LYS A 66 2.29 5.33 -4.44
C LYS A 66 1.60 6.36 -5.30
N LYS A 67 0.39 6.03 -5.78
CA LYS A 67 -0.42 6.96 -6.56
C LYS A 67 -0.78 8.18 -5.72
N ALA A 68 -0.55 9.39 -6.25
CA ALA A 68 -1.02 10.59 -5.59
C ALA A 68 -2.55 10.68 -5.58
N GLN A 69 -3.08 11.34 -4.57
CA GLN A 69 -4.54 11.51 -4.41
C GLN A 69 -5.18 12.35 -5.51
N PHE A 70 -4.39 13.14 -6.21
CA PHE A 70 -4.85 14.02 -7.30
C PHE A 70 -4.66 13.43 -8.70
N LEU A 71 -4.14 12.19 -8.81
CA LEU A 71 -3.91 11.51 -10.08
C LEU A 71 -4.93 10.38 -10.30
N SER A 72 -5.26 10.15 -11.56
CA SER A 72 -5.98 8.95 -11.99
C SER A 72 -5.05 7.73 -12.06
N GLY A 73 -5.64 6.54 -12.22
CA GLY A 73 -4.87 5.32 -12.46
C GLY A 73 -4.07 5.40 -13.77
N GLU A 74 -4.64 6.02 -14.80
CA GLU A 74 -4.04 6.20 -16.12
C GLU A 74 -2.83 7.13 -16.08
N ASP A 75 -2.86 8.18 -15.24
CA ASP A 75 -1.74 9.11 -15.10
C ASP A 75 -0.48 8.46 -14.51
N MET A 76 -0.64 7.33 -13.84
CA MET A 76 0.49 6.61 -13.26
C MET A 76 1.41 5.97 -14.30
N ARG A 77 1.02 5.93 -15.58
CA ARG A 77 1.91 5.53 -16.67
C ARG A 77 3.17 6.40 -16.72
N TYR A 78 3.06 7.71 -16.52
CA TYR A 78 4.19 8.63 -16.64
C TYR A 78 5.32 8.38 -15.64
N PRO A 79 5.06 8.23 -14.33
CA PRO A 79 6.12 7.86 -13.40
C PRO A 79 6.68 6.46 -13.66
N VAL A 80 5.87 5.51 -14.14
CA VAL A 80 6.37 4.18 -14.54
C VAL A 80 7.32 4.29 -15.74
N GLU A 81 6.95 5.03 -16.78
CA GLU A 81 7.79 5.27 -17.95
C GLU A 81 9.16 5.87 -17.56
N LYS A 82 9.19 6.87 -16.68
CA LYS A 82 10.44 7.45 -16.16
C LYS A 82 11.33 6.41 -15.48
N CYS A 83 10.74 5.53 -14.66
CA CYS A 83 11.50 4.45 -14.01
C CYS A 83 12.02 3.45 -15.05
N ARG A 84 11.23 3.09 -16.05
CA ARG A 84 11.62 2.17 -17.13
C ARG A 84 12.75 2.74 -17.98
N GLU A 85 12.65 4.00 -18.39
CA GLU A 85 13.69 4.70 -19.14
C GLU A 85 15.01 4.82 -18.35
N ALA A 86 14.90 4.91 -17.01
CA ALA A 86 16.07 4.91 -16.11
C ALA A 86 16.62 3.50 -15.82
N GLY A 87 16.01 2.43 -16.37
CA GLY A 87 16.49 1.05 -16.27
C GLY A 87 15.87 0.21 -15.16
N ALA A 88 14.73 0.62 -14.59
CA ALA A 88 14.01 -0.19 -13.62
C ALA A 88 13.57 -1.53 -14.22
N LYS A 89 13.89 -2.63 -13.54
CA LYS A 89 13.51 -3.98 -13.97
C LYS A 89 12.08 -4.32 -13.56
N GLU A 90 11.65 -3.86 -12.40
CA GLU A 90 10.34 -4.11 -11.83
C GLU A 90 9.79 -2.84 -11.17
N VAL A 91 8.56 -2.46 -11.57
CA VAL A 91 7.87 -1.29 -11.05
C VAL A 91 6.49 -1.70 -10.56
N TRP A 92 6.20 -1.38 -9.31
CA TRP A 92 4.90 -1.55 -8.69
C TRP A 92 4.17 -0.23 -8.55
N LEU A 93 2.85 -0.27 -8.57
CA LEU A 93 2.00 0.87 -8.27
C LEU A 93 1.12 0.57 -7.06
N THR A 94 0.95 1.56 -6.19
CA THR A 94 0.10 1.42 -5.00
C THR A 94 -1.07 2.39 -5.06
N GLU A 95 -2.29 1.85 -5.09
CA GLU A 95 -3.53 2.62 -4.90
C GLU A 95 -3.71 2.97 -3.44
N ARG A 96 -4.07 4.24 -3.15
CA ARG A 96 -4.28 4.74 -1.80
C ARG A 96 -5.43 5.74 -1.65
N GLY A 97 -6.29 5.81 -2.65
CA GLY A 97 -7.43 6.72 -2.72
C GLY A 97 -7.14 8.04 -3.40
N ASN A 98 -8.22 8.67 -3.85
CA ASN A 98 -8.26 9.98 -4.46
C ASN A 98 -8.91 10.99 -3.52
N SER A 99 -8.49 12.26 -3.61
CA SER A 99 -9.13 13.34 -2.89
C SER A 99 -10.54 13.58 -3.42
N PHE A 100 -11.50 13.67 -2.50
CA PHE A 100 -12.88 13.98 -2.78
C PHE A 100 -13.34 15.09 -1.84
N GLY A 101 -13.31 16.32 -2.32
CA GLY A 101 -13.50 17.49 -1.48
C GLY A 101 -12.38 17.67 -0.45
N TYR A 102 -12.67 18.35 0.65
CA TYR A 102 -11.69 18.66 1.69
C TYR A 102 -11.52 17.50 2.69
N ASN A 103 -10.26 17.07 2.84
CA ASN A 103 -9.87 16.08 3.86
C ASN A 103 -10.64 14.74 3.81
N ASN A 104 -11.18 14.39 2.65
CA ASN A 104 -11.83 13.12 2.42
C ASN A 104 -11.17 12.37 1.28
N LEU A 105 -11.18 11.05 1.35
CA LEU A 105 -10.64 10.17 0.33
C LEU A 105 -11.71 9.19 -0.12
N VAL A 106 -11.68 8.87 -1.41
CA VAL A 106 -12.51 7.82 -2.02
C VAL A 106 -11.60 6.89 -2.79
N VAL A 107 -11.78 5.60 -2.63
CA VAL A 107 -11.11 4.61 -3.45
C VAL A 107 -11.93 4.34 -4.70
N ASP A 108 -11.38 4.68 -5.85
CA ASP A 108 -11.94 4.25 -7.12
C ASP A 108 -11.27 2.95 -7.56
N PHE A 109 -11.95 1.84 -7.39
CA PHE A 109 -11.42 0.53 -7.74
C PHE A 109 -11.13 0.35 -9.23
N ARG A 110 -11.64 1.22 -10.10
CA ARG A 110 -11.30 1.24 -11.54
C ARG A 110 -9.84 1.61 -11.78
N ASN A 111 -9.20 2.30 -10.83
CA ASN A 111 -7.77 2.57 -10.88
C ASN A 111 -6.92 1.29 -10.86
N LEU A 112 -7.35 0.22 -10.20
CA LEU A 112 -6.56 -1.01 -10.10
C LEU A 112 -6.35 -1.66 -11.48
N PRO A 113 -7.37 -1.96 -12.30
CA PRO A 113 -7.16 -2.47 -13.64
C PRO A 113 -6.47 -1.46 -14.58
N ALA A 114 -6.69 -0.15 -14.40
CA ALA A 114 -5.99 0.86 -15.19
C ALA A 114 -4.48 0.84 -14.90
N MET A 115 -4.07 0.86 -13.64
CA MET A 115 -2.66 0.81 -13.25
C MET A 115 -1.99 -0.51 -13.62
N SER A 116 -2.72 -1.64 -13.63
CA SER A 116 -2.16 -2.95 -13.98
C SER A 116 -1.73 -3.06 -15.46
N GLN A 117 -2.13 -2.11 -16.29
CA GLN A 117 -1.68 -2.05 -17.69
C GLN A 117 -0.24 -1.53 -17.83
N TYR A 118 0.26 -0.82 -16.83
CA TYR A 118 1.56 -0.15 -16.88
C TYR A 118 2.59 -0.75 -15.92
N ALA A 119 2.13 -1.28 -14.79
CA ALA A 119 2.99 -1.80 -13.73
C ALA A 119 3.05 -3.33 -13.72
N ASP A 120 4.15 -3.88 -13.21
CA ASP A 120 4.29 -5.33 -13.02
C ASP A 120 3.36 -5.85 -11.92
N ARG A 121 3.12 -5.02 -10.91
CA ARG A 121 2.19 -5.33 -9.81
C ARG A 121 1.42 -4.11 -9.36
N VAL A 122 0.21 -4.33 -8.87
CA VAL A 122 -0.61 -3.30 -8.21
C VAL A 122 -0.90 -3.72 -6.79
N VAL A 123 -0.67 -2.80 -5.86
CA VAL A 123 -0.87 -2.97 -4.42
C VAL A 123 -2.02 -2.06 -3.97
N MET A 124 -2.88 -2.55 -3.10
CA MET A 124 -3.92 -1.74 -2.45
C MET A 124 -3.46 -1.36 -1.04
N ASP A 125 -3.35 -0.05 -0.78
CA ASP A 125 -3.05 0.49 0.56
C ASP A 125 -4.34 0.71 1.33
N CYS A 126 -4.73 -0.28 2.12
CA CYS A 126 -5.95 -0.26 2.92
C CYS A 126 -5.84 0.57 4.21
N THR A 127 -4.68 1.15 4.48
CA THR A 127 -4.47 2.03 5.63
C THR A 127 -4.66 3.49 5.26
N HIS A 128 -3.94 3.95 4.22
CA HIS A 128 -3.97 5.36 3.83
C HIS A 128 -5.21 5.72 3.02
N SER A 129 -5.85 4.76 2.35
CA SER A 129 -7.09 4.97 1.61
C SER A 129 -8.27 5.39 2.49
N VAL A 130 -8.25 4.99 3.76
CA VAL A 130 -9.31 5.31 4.75
C VAL A 130 -8.88 6.38 5.74
N GLN A 131 -7.76 7.03 5.50
CA GLN A 131 -7.21 8.06 6.38
C GLN A 131 -8.12 9.30 6.41
N ARG A 132 -8.65 9.64 7.58
CA ARG A 132 -9.35 10.90 7.84
C ARG A 132 -8.48 11.79 8.72
N ARG A 133 -8.34 13.05 8.36
CA ARG A 133 -7.41 13.99 9.01
C ARG A 133 -7.61 14.19 10.51
N LYS A 134 -8.81 13.89 11.05
CA LYS A 134 -9.12 14.06 12.48
C LYS A 134 -9.11 12.74 13.27
N ASP A 135 -9.14 11.58 12.60
CA ASP A 135 -9.33 10.32 13.32
C ASP A 135 -8.70 9.13 12.57
N TRP A 136 -7.41 9.23 12.29
CA TRP A 136 -6.63 8.14 11.66
C TRP A 136 -6.53 6.87 12.53
N ARG A 137 -7.19 6.85 13.68
CA ARG A 137 -7.15 5.78 14.69
C ARG A 137 -8.35 4.84 14.68
N ARG A 138 -9.19 4.82 13.63
CA ARG A 138 -10.30 3.86 13.57
C ARG A 138 -9.90 2.59 12.81
N PRO A 139 -9.51 1.52 13.52
CA PRO A 139 -9.05 0.27 12.90
C PRO A 139 -10.14 -0.50 12.13
N SER A 140 -11.41 -0.17 12.36
CA SER A 140 -12.55 -0.91 11.80
C SER A 140 -12.76 -0.71 10.30
N VAL A 141 -12.28 0.39 9.74
CA VAL A 141 -12.51 0.73 8.32
C VAL A 141 -11.50 0.05 7.40
N CYS A 142 -10.28 -0.21 7.89
CA CYS A 142 -9.22 -0.84 7.09
C CYS A 142 -9.55 -2.28 6.65
N ALA A 143 -10.36 -3.00 7.42
CA ALA A 143 -10.69 -4.39 7.12
C ALA A 143 -11.63 -4.51 5.90
N ASP A 144 -12.57 -3.59 5.76
CA ASP A 144 -13.56 -3.60 4.69
C ASP A 144 -12.94 -3.25 3.33
N ASP A 145 -12.03 -2.27 3.31
CA ASP A 145 -11.30 -1.90 2.08
C ASP A 145 -10.38 -3.03 1.62
N GLY A 146 -9.80 -3.78 2.56
CA GLY A 146 -8.98 -4.94 2.23
C GLY A 146 -9.77 -6.04 1.50
N VAL A 147 -11.03 -6.24 1.86
CA VAL A 147 -11.92 -7.19 1.17
C VAL A 147 -12.23 -6.70 -0.25
N GLY A 148 -12.52 -5.41 -0.41
CA GLY A 148 -12.75 -4.81 -1.72
C GLY A 148 -11.53 -4.95 -2.64
N GLY A 149 -10.33 -4.68 -2.12
CA GLY A 149 -9.08 -4.83 -2.87
C GLY A 149 -8.81 -6.26 -3.32
N LYS A 150 -9.15 -7.26 -2.51
CA LYS A 150 -9.05 -8.68 -2.89
C LYS A 150 -10.02 -9.05 -4.01
N GLY A 151 -11.22 -8.48 -4.01
CA GLY A 151 -12.23 -8.77 -5.03
C GLY A 151 -11.87 -8.24 -6.43
N ILE A 152 -10.93 -7.30 -6.54
CA ILE A 152 -10.56 -6.63 -7.79
C ILE A 152 -9.07 -6.90 -8.12
N ARG A 153 -8.64 -8.15 -8.10
CA ARG A 153 -7.31 -8.57 -8.57
C ARG A 153 -6.15 -7.60 -8.24
N SER A 154 -6.06 -7.11 -7.02
CA SER A 154 -4.82 -6.49 -6.56
C SER A 154 -3.77 -7.58 -6.34
N THR A 155 -2.53 -7.31 -6.70
CA THR A 155 -1.43 -8.26 -6.50
C THR A 155 -0.88 -8.26 -5.07
N GLY A 156 -1.32 -7.30 -4.26
CA GLY A 156 -0.95 -7.20 -2.86
C GLY A 156 -1.86 -6.25 -2.10
N ILE A 157 -1.90 -6.41 -0.79
CA ILE A 157 -2.59 -5.53 0.14
C ILE A 157 -1.57 -4.95 1.10
N PHE A 158 -1.50 -3.63 1.15
CA PHE A 158 -0.69 -2.92 2.09
C PHE A 158 -1.53 -2.55 3.32
N LEU A 159 -1.22 -3.17 4.45
CA LEU A 159 -1.77 -2.83 5.75
C LEU A 159 -0.62 -2.27 6.59
N ARG A 160 -0.59 -0.96 6.76
CA ARG A 160 0.31 -0.37 7.73
C ARG A 160 -0.26 -0.63 9.11
N ASP A 161 0.50 -1.33 9.92
CA ASP A 161 0.23 -1.37 11.34
C ASP A 161 0.42 0.04 11.91
N ALA A 162 -0.68 0.73 12.11
CA ALA A 162 -0.70 2.03 12.78
C ALA A 162 -0.53 1.84 14.29
N SER A 163 -0.07 0.67 14.69
CA SER A 163 -0.13 0.25 16.06
C SER A 163 0.71 1.07 16.99
N ARG A 164 0.02 1.41 17.95
CA ARG A 164 0.44 0.96 19.25
C ARG A 164 -0.59 0.06 19.87
N PRO A 165 -0.16 -0.82 20.78
CA PRO A 165 -0.79 -2.08 21.06
C PRO A 165 -2.11 -1.91 21.80
N GLY A 166 -3.16 -1.98 21.01
CA GLY A 166 -4.42 -2.48 21.47
C GLY A 166 -4.68 -3.76 20.66
N PRO A 167 -5.29 -4.81 21.21
CA PRO A 167 -5.56 -6.00 20.48
C PRO A 167 -6.40 -5.65 19.25
N CYS A 168 -5.86 -5.96 18.07
CA CYS A 168 -6.60 -5.85 16.82
C CYS A 168 -7.87 -6.73 16.92
N PRO A 169 -9.07 -6.18 16.69
CA PRO A 169 -10.32 -6.93 16.84
C PRO A 169 -10.55 -8.03 15.80
N GLN A 170 -9.54 -8.47 15.09
CA GLN A 170 -9.65 -9.51 14.04
C GLN A 170 -10.09 -10.90 14.56
N ARG A 171 -10.25 -11.09 15.86
CA ARG A 171 -10.70 -12.39 16.42
C ARG A 171 -12.18 -12.49 16.77
N ARG A 172 -13.02 -11.48 16.49
CA ARG A 172 -14.45 -11.55 16.85
C ARG A 172 -15.41 -11.86 15.70
N THR A 173 -14.97 -11.93 14.47
CA THR A 173 -15.87 -12.19 13.33
C THR A 173 -16.02 -13.66 12.95
N GLU A 174 -15.20 -14.57 13.45
CA GLU A 174 -15.35 -15.99 13.13
C GLU A 174 -16.32 -16.75 14.05
N HIS A 175 -16.66 -16.21 15.22
CA HIS A 175 -17.60 -16.86 16.15
C HIS A 175 -19.05 -16.38 16.06
N ALA A 176 -19.36 -15.34 15.30
CA ALA A 176 -20.71 -14.77 15.22
C ALA A 176 -21.59 -15.39 14.12
N LEU A 177 -21.05 -16.29 13.30
CA LEU A 177 -21.81 -16.93 12.21
C LEU A 177 -22.28 -18.36 12.51
N SER A 178 -22.00 -18.92 13.69
CA SER A 178 -22.38 -20.29 14.03
C SER A 178 -23.64 -20.44 14.90
N GLU A 179 -24.26 -19.34 15.35
CA GLU A 179 -25.48 -19.43 16.15
C GLU A 179 -26.62 -18.61 15.53
N ARG A 180 -27.22 -19.17 14.47
CA ARG A 180 -28.62 -18.87 14.17
C ARG A 180 -29.45 -19.92 14.86
N PRO A 181 -30.36 -19.57 15.80
CA PRO A 181 -31.31 -20.53 16.35
C PRO A 181 -32.24 -21.01 15.24
N ARG A 182 -32.35 -22.32 15.07
CA ARG A 182 -33.34 -22.93 14.22
C ARG A 182 -34.71 -22.52 14.77
N ARG A 183 -35.51 -21.85 13.98
CA ARG A 183 -36.94 -21.69 14.27
C ARG A 183 -37.56 -23.08 14.17
N SER A 184 -37.93 -23.61 15.30
CA SER A 184 -38.83 -24.76 15.39
C SER A 184 -40.17 -24.37 14.78
N GLY A 185 -40.56 -25.05 13.72
CA GLY A 185 -41.93 -25.04 13.23
C GLY A 185 -42.80 -25.76 14.26
N GLU A 186 -43.83 -25.10 14.69
CA GLU A 186 -45.02 -25.79 15.23
C GLU A 186 -46.11 -25.71 14.19
N GLU A 187 -46.40 -26.89 13.63
CA GLU A 187 -47.71 -27.22 13.10
C GLU A 187 -48.69 -27.25 14.26
N SER A 188 -49.85 -26.69 14.09
CA SER A 188 -51.13 -27.28 14.53
C SER A 188 -52.33 -26.46 14.07
N ALA A 189 -53.25 -27.20 13.48
CA ALA A 189 -54.69 -27.04 13.27
C ALA A 189 -55.17 -25.94 12.31
#